data_50fc6d79e80b4864fcf3e6acb05b5efa
#
_entry.id   50fc6d79e80b4864fcf3e6acb05b5efa
#
_cell.length_a   1.000
_cell.length_b   1.000
_cell.length_c   1.000
_cell.angle_alpha   90.00
_cell.angle_beta   90.00
_cell.angle_gamma   90.00
#
_symmetry.space_group_name_H-M   'P 1'
#
loop_
_entity.id
_entity.type
_entity.pdbx_description
1 polymer ?
#
loop_
_entity_poly.entity_id
_entity_poly.type
_entity_poly.pdbx_seq_one_letter_code
_entity_poly.pdbx_strand_id
1 'polypeptide(L)'
;MNYVRVYVQDQPVPLLYVGPGQINFLISSVQTAGPVKVRVVTEGITGPEIVVTLVDAAPALFSMAGGYVVAQDAKGNLLTADAPAHAGDTVVVYITGLGRTSPNPAVGEIPSYAATMLAIASLKVTLNGTVVDPYTIKYAGLTPGSAGLYQINIYLPDGTGNDPEIQVTAGNLPAQTGLKLPLR
;
A
#
# COMPACT_ATOMS: atom_id res chain seq x y z
N MET A 1 14.65 -23.13 -13.81
CA MET A 1 13.79 -22.09 -13.21
C MET A 1 12.46 -22.72 -12.90
N ASN A 2 12.06 -22.71 -11.64
CA ASN A 2 10.75 -23.24 -11.25
C ASN A 2 9.68 -22.29 -11.79
N TYR A 3 8.88 -22.78 -12.73
CA TYR A 3 7.81 -21.99 -13.32
C TYR A 3 6.64 -21.91 -12.34
N VAL A 4 6.65 -20.89 -11.49
CA VAL A 4 5.53 -20.58 -10.61
C VAL A 4 4.59 -19.61 -11.32
N ARG A 5 3.30 -19.90 -11.24
CA ARG A 5 2.22 -19.00 -11.72
C ARG A 5 1.13 -18.94 -10.66
N VAL A 6 0.56 -17.77 -10.50
CA VAL A 6 -0.65 -17.57 -9.68
C VAL A 6 -1.79 -17.19 -10.62
N TYR A 7 -2.94 -17.82 -10.39
CA TYR A 7 -4.16 -17.54 -11.12
C TYR A 7 -5.21 -16.98 -10.16
N VAL A 8 -5.87 -15.91 -10.58
CA VAL A 8 -7.04 -15.34 -9.91
C VAL A 8 -8.19 -15.36 -10.92
N GLN A 9 -9.29 -16.07 -10.60
CA GLN A 9 -10.41 -16.29 -11.54
C GLN A 9 -9.94 -16.79 -12.91
N ASP A 10 -9.07 -17.81 -12.92
CA ASP A 10 -8.46 -18.40 -14.10
C ASP A 10 -7.56 -17.49 -14.95
N GLN A 11 -7.36 -16.23 -14.55
CA GLN A 11 -6.43 -15.29 -15.18
C GLN A 11 -5.08 -15.33 -14.48
N PRO A 12 -3.97 -15.49 -15.23
CA PRO A 12 -2.63 -15.38 -14.64
C PRO A 12 -2.39 -13.93 -14.18
N VAL A 13 -1.77 -13.79 -12.99
CA VAL A 13 -1.45 -12.48 -12.43
C VAL A 13 0.05 -12.25 -12.37
N PRO A 14 0.51 -10.99 -12.51
CA PRO A 14 1.92 -10.64 -12.38
C PRO A 14 2.47 -10.99 -10.99
N LEU A 15 3.65 -11.61 -10.95
CA LEU A 15 4.37 -11.93 -9.72
C LEU A 15 5.39 -10.86 -9.41
N LEU A 16 5.42 -10.38 -8.16
CA LEU A 16 6.39 -9.41 -7.66
C LEU A 16 7.53 -10.09 -6.90
N TYR A 17 7.24 -11.21 -6.23
CA TYR A 17 8.21 -11.99 -5.47
C TYR A 17 7.79 -13.45 -5.41
N VAL A 18 8.76 -14.36 -5.48
CA VAL A 18 8.56 -15.81 -5.28
C VAL A 18 9.68 -16.33 -4.38
N GLY A 19 9.29 -16.91 -3.24
CA GLY A 19 10.19 -17.55 -2.28
C GLY A 19 9.56 -18.79 -1.66
N PRO A 20 10.31 -19.56 -0.84
CA PRO A 20 9.83 -20.83 -0.31
C PRO A 20 8.55 -20.74 0.54
N GLY A 21 8.34 -19.62 1.22
CA GLY A 21 7.21 -19.42 2.12
C GLY A 21 6.26 -18.28 1.70
N GLN A 22 6.53 -17.61 0.56
CA GLN A 22 5.76 -16.43 0.18
C GLN A 22 5.76 -16.20 -1.33
N ILE A 23 4.62 -15.80 -1.86
CA ILE A 23 4.47 -15.29 -3.22
C ILE A 23 3.74 -13.96 -3.14
N ASN A 24 4.36 -12.88 -3.64
CA ASN A 24 3.69 -11.58 -3.78
C ASN A 24 3.26 -11.44 -5.24
N PHE A 25 2.01 -11.11 -5.44
CA PHE A 25 1.44 -10.93 -6.77
C PHE A 25 0.52 -9.71 -6.83
N LEU A 26 0.33 -9.19 -8.02
CA LEU A 26 -0.48 -8.00 -8.25
C LEU A 26 -1.90 -8.41 -8.66
N ILE A 27 -2.89 -7.99 -7.87
CA ILE A 27 -4.29 -8.09 -8.28
C ILE A 27 -4.56 -7.01 -9.34
N SER A 28 -5.04 -7.45 -10.49
CA SER A 28 -5.38 -6.53 -11.57
C SER A 28 -6.64 -5.72 -11.23
N SER A 29 -6.62 -4.46 -11.65
CA SER A 29 -7.76 -3.54 -11.54
C SER A 29 -9.01 -3.96 -12.33
N VAL A 30 -8.89 -4.94 -13.24
CA VAL A 30 -10.05 -5.52 -13.94
C VAL A 30 -10.80 -6.54 -13.09
N GLN A 31 -10.22 -7.01 -11.99
CA GLN A 31 -10.93 -7.88 -11.05
C GLN A 31 -11.99 -7.06 -10.28
N THR A 32 -13.17 -7.65 -10.11
CA THR A 32 -14.25 -7.04 -9.35
C THR A 32 -14.25 -7.51 -7.90
N ALA A 33 -14.71 -6.70 -6.98
CA ALA A 33 -14.91 -7.10 -5.59
C ALA A 33 -15.89 -8.29 -5.49
N GLY A 34 -15.63 -9.17 -4.53
CA GLY A 34 -16.41 -10.39 -4.31
C GLY A 34 -15.53 -11.63 -4.15
N PRO A 35 -16.13 -12.81 -4.03
CA PRO A 35 -15.40 -14.06 -3.90
C PRO A 35 -14.66 -14.40 -5.20
N VAL A 36 -13.35 -14.67 -5.10
CA VAL A 36 -12.50 -15.07 -6.21
C VAL A 36 -11.72 -16.33 -5.86
N LYS A 37 -11.47 -17.14 -6.86
CA LYS A 37 -10.67 -18.36 -6.75
C LYS A 37 -9.21 -18.03 -7.01
N VAL A 38 -8.35 -18.49 -6.13
CA VAL A 38 -6.90 -18.33 -6.25
C VAL A 38 -6.24 -19.69 -6.23
N ARG A 39 -5.34 -19.97 -7.18
CA ARG A 39 -4.52 -21.16 -7.20
C ARG A 39 -3.09 -20.88 -7.64
N VAL A 40 -2.18 -21.68 -7.15
CA VAL A 40 -0.78 -21.66 -7.54
C VAL A 40 -0.49 -22.87 -8.42
N VAL A 41 0.25 -22.66 -9.48
CA VAL A 41 0.77 -23.74 -10.35
C VAL A 41 2.29 -23.68 -10.32
N THR A 42 2.93 -24.80 -9.99
CA THR A 42 4.39 -24.92 -9.97
C THR A 42 4.81 -26.10 -10.84
N GLU A 43 5.65 -25.86 -11.83
CA GLU A 43 6.15 -26.90 -12.77
C GLU A 43 5.03 -27.71 -13.44
N GLY A 44 3.89 -27.05 -13.73
CA GLY A 44 2.72 -27.70 -14.33
C GLY A 44 1.81 -28.43 -13.32
N ILE A 45 2.20 -28.55 -12.07
CA ILE A 45 1.38 -29.13 -11.02
C ILE A 45 0.50 -28.04 -10.40
N THR A 46 -0.80 -28.25 -10.45
CA THR A 46 -1.79 -27.34 -9.88
C THR A 46 -1.98 -27.64 -8.39
N GLY A 47 -1.75 -26.63 -7.55
CA GLY A 47 -2.06 -26.69 -6.13
C GLY A 47 -3.57 -26.55 -5.84
N PRO A 48 -3.96 -26.61 -4.57
CA PRO A 48 -5.36 -26.45 -4.16
C PRO A 48 -5.88 -25.07 -4.55
N GLU A 49 -7.16 -25.03 -4.92
CA GLU A 49 -7.90 -23.79 -5.15
C GLU A 49 -8.46 -23.28 -3.82
N ILE A 50 -8.21 -22.02 -3.50
CA ILE A 50 -8.77 -21.35 -2.34
C ILE A 50 -9.67 -20.22 -2.79
N VAL A 51 -10.73 -19.94 -2.03
CA VAL A 51 -11.61 -18.80 -2.28
C VAL A 51 -11.26 -17.69 -1.29
N VAL A 52 -10.99 -16.51 -1.82
CA VAL A 52 -10.75 -15.28 -1.03
C VAL A 52 -11.75 -14.21 -1.46
N THR A 53 -12.11 -13.32 -0.56
CA THR A 53 -12.97 -12.18 -0.90
C THR A 53 -12.12 -10.98 -1.26
N LEU A 54 -12.20 -10.53 -2.51
CA LEU A 54 -11.65 -9.25 -2.93
C LEU A 54 -12.54 -8.12 -2.44
N VAL A 55 -11.93 -7.04 -2.05
CA VAL A 55 -12.58 -5.77 -1.67
C VAL A 55 -11.99 -4.64 -2.51
N ASP A 56 -12.72 -3.51 -2.61
CA ASP A 56 -12.25 -2.38 -3.43
C ASP A 56 -10.95 -1.75 -2.92
N ALA A 57 -10.76 -1.77 -1.61
CA ALA A 57 -9.50 -1.36 -0.97
C ALA A 57 -9.23 -2.22 0.26
N ALA A 58 -7.99 -2.59 0.50
CA ALA A 58 -7.49 -3.30 1.68
C ALA A 58 -6.12 -2.71 2.06
N PRO A 59 -6.10 -1.53 2.72
CA PRO A 59 -4.86 -0.82 2.98
C PRO A 59 -3.96 -1.61 3.94
N ALA A 60 -2.66 -1.65 3.64
CA ALA A 60 -1.65 -2.22 4.52
C ALA A 60 -0.37 -1.39 4.43
N LEU A 61 0.05 -0.82 5.56
CA LEU A 61 1.27 -0.04 5.67
C LEU A 61 2.50 -0.93 5.61
N PHE A 62 3.52 -0.54 4.87
CA PHE A 62 4.82 -1.17 4.98
C PHE A 62 5.50 -0.76 6.28
N SER A 63 6.11 -1.73 6.95
CA SER A 63 6.74 -1.51 8.25
C SER A 63 8.19 -2.00 8.26
N MET A 64 8.97 -1.41 9.14
CA MET A 64 10.35 -1.81 9.43
C MET A 64 10.51 -2.19 10.91
N ALA A 65 11.71 -2.60 11.27
CA ALA A 65 12.03 -2.96 12.66
C ALA A 65 11.69 -1.81 13.63
N GLY A 66 11.30 -2.16 14.85
CA GLY A 66 10.90 -1.20 15.88
C GLY A 66 9.45 -0.73 15.79
N GLY A 67 8.64 -1.29 14.87
CA GLY A 67 7.23 -0.93 14.72
C GLY A 67 7.00 0.41 14.02
N TYR A 68 7.95 0.86 13.22
CA TYR A 68 7.79 2.07 12.42
C TYR A 68 7.30 1.76 11.02
N VAL A 69 6.54 2.67 10.44
CA VAL A 69 6.17 2.63 9.02
C VAL A 69 7.38 2.92 8.13
N VAL A 70 7.39 2.36 6.93
CA VAL A 70 8.35 2.77 5.89
C VAL A 70 7.89 4.12 5.35
N ALA A 71 8.68 5.16 5.64
CA ALA A 71 8.42 6.52 5.19
C ALA A 71 9.72 7.22 4.80
N GLN A 72 9.61 8.22 3.94
CA GLN A 72 10.73 9.06 3.47
C GLN A 72 10.39 10.54 3.65
N ASP A 73 11.44 11.36 3.75
CA ASP A 73 11.32 12.81 3.62
C ASP A 73 11.09 13.21 2.14
N ALA A 74 10.88 14.49 1.89
CA ALA A 74 10.69 15.03 0.54
C ALA A 74 11.92 14.88 -0.38
N LYS A 75 13.09 14.54 0.17
CA LYS A 75 14.34 14.31 -0.58
C LYS A 75 14.58 12.83 -0.87
N GLY A 76 13.71 11.94 -0.37
CA GLY A 76 13.83 10.49 -0.52
C GLY A 76 14.68 9.80 0.54
N ASN A 77 15.07 10.48 1.61
CA ASN A 77 15.79 9.86 2.72
C ASN A 77 14.82 9.06 3.60
N LEU A 78 15.20 7.84 3.96
CA LEU A 78 14.41 6.99 4.85
C LEU A 78 14.30 7.63 6.23
N LEU A 79 13.09 7.76 6.74
CA LEU A 79 12.83 8.21 8.10
C LEU A 79 13.03 7.06 9.08
N THR A 80 13.75 7.33 10.17
CA THR A 80 14.05 6.36 11.23
C THR A 80 13.93 7.05 12.58
N ALA A 81 14.01 6.28 13.67
CA ALA A 81 14.05 6.84 15.03
C ALA A 81 15.23 7.82 15.25
N ASP A 82 16.36 7.56 14.54
CA ASP A 82 17.57 8.38 14.64
C ASP A 82 17.56 9.57 13.64
N ALA A 83 16.74 9.47 12.59
CA ALA A 83 16.54 10.52 11.58
C ALA A 83 15.04 10.72 11.34
N PRO A 84 14.31 11.27 12.33
CA PRO A 84 12.86 11.47 12.23
C PRO A 84 12.52 12.69 11.36
N ALA A 85 11.26 12.76 10.94
CA ALA A 85 10.68 13.99 10.42
C ALA A 85 10.36 14.98 11.54
N HIS A 86 10.04 16.21 11.16
CA HIS A 86 9.60 17.28 12.07
C HIS A 86 8.25 17.85 11.61
N ALA A 87 7.58 18.54 12.52
CA ALA A 87 6.40 19.30 12.16
C ALA A 87 6.71 20.29 11.03
N GLY A 88 5.81 20.44 10.07
CA GLY A 88 6.02 21.23 8.86
C GLY A 88 6.73 20.51 7.71
N ASP A 89 7.28 19.30 7.93
CA ASP A 89 7.82 18.49 6.85
C ASP A 89 6.72 17.84 6.01
N THR A 90 7.05 17.56 4.76
CA THR A 90 6.25 16.65 3.93
C THR A 90 6.91 15.28 3.95
N VAL A 91 6.15 14.27 4.36
CA VAL A 91 6.58 12.87 4.39
C VAL A 91 5.85 12.05 3.35
N VAL A 92 6.52 11.03 2.85
CA VAL A 92 5.99 10.03 1.93
C VAL A 92 5.87 8.72 2.69
N VAL A 93 4.65 8.29 2.97
CA VAL A 93 4.38 7.01 3.67
C VAL A 93 4.03 5.95 2.63
N TYR A 94 4.69 4.79 2.68
CA TYR A 94 4.46 3.70 1.74
C TYR A 94 3.43 2.71 2.26
N ILE A 95 2.52 2.33 1.36
CA ILE A 95 1.35 1.52 1.66
C ILE A 95 0.98 0.68 0.43
N THR A 96 0.21 -0.38 0.60
CA THR A 96 -0.46 -1.08 -0.49
C THR A 96 -1.97 -1.07 -0.28
N GLY A 97 -2.72 -1.49 -1.31
CA GLY A 97 -4.16 -1.77 -1.19
C GLY A 97 -5.07 -0.55 -1.11
N LEU A 98 -4.67 0.63 -1.59
CA LEU A 98 -5.54 1.83 -1.61
C LEU A 98 -6.64 1.78 -2.69
N GLY A 99 -6.74 0.68 -3.45
CA GLY A 99 -7.77 0.51 -4.46
C GLY A 99 -7.40 1.04 -5.83
N ARG A 100 -8.43 1.34 -6.65
CA ARG A 100 -8.25 1.78 -8.04
C ARG A 100 -7.71 3.20 -8.14
N THR A 101 -7.01 3.46 -9.24
CA THR A 101 -6.39 4.77 -9.51
C THR A 101 -6.83 5.36 -10.86
N SER A 102 -6.57 6.64 -11.03
CA SER A 102 -6.69 7.34 -12.31
C SER A 102 -5.40 8.11 -12.58
N PRO A 103 -4.73 7.90 -13.73
CA PRO A 103 -5.04 6.86 -14.72
C PRO A 103 -4.88 5.44 -14.13
N ASN A 104 -5.54 4.47 -14.76
CA ASN A 104 -5.48 3.08 -14.35
C ASN A 104 -4.42 2.36 -15.19
N PRO A 105 -3.33 1.84 -14.60
CA PRO A 105 -2.31 1.12 -15.33
C PRO A 105 -2.87 -0.16 -15.99
N ALA A 106 -2.32 -0.51 -17.14
CA ALA A 106 -2.62 -1.79 -17.78
C ALA A 106 -2.14 -2.96 -16.91
N VAL A 107 -2.70 -4.15 -17.16
CA VAL A 107 -2.30 -5.36 -16.43
C VAL A 107 -0.81 -5.64 -16.64
N GLY A 108 -0.05 -5.69 -15.55
CA GLY A 108 1.40 -5.93 -15.60
C GLY A 108 2.24 -4.70 -15.94
N GLU A 109 1.63 -3.54 -16.16
CA GLU A 109 2.35 -2.29 -16.35
C GLU A 109 3.00 -1.82 -15.04
N ILE A 110 4.22 -1.30 -15.15
CA ILE A 110 4.87 -0.52 -14.10
C ILE A 110 4.72 0.95 -14.47
N PRO A 111 3.78 1.69 -13.86
CA PRO A 111 3.50 3.07 -14.27
C PRO A 111 4.67 3.98 -13.91
N SER A 112 5.20 4.73 -14.86
CA SER A 112 6.21 5.78 -14.62
C SER A 112 5.60 7.13 -14.26
N TYR A 113 4.28 7.22 -14.18
CA TYR A 113 3.49 8.40 -13.93
C TYR A 113 2.76 8.31 -12.59
N ALA A 114 2.33 9.45 -12.06
CA ALA A 114 1.47 9.51 -10.89
C ALA A 114 0.04 9.07 -11.27
N ALA A 115 -0.51 8.14 -10.50
CA ALA A 115 -1.87 7.64 -10.67
C ALA A 115 -2.62 7.75 -9.33
N THR A 116 -3.48 8.77 -9.24
CA THR A 116 -4.16 9.12 -7.99
C THR A 116 -5.27 8.12 -7.64
N MET A 117 -5.40 7.79 -6.37
CA MET A 117 -6.49 6.99 -5.84
C MET A 117 -7.86 7.57 -6.23
N LEU A 118 -8.73 6.77 -6.86
CA LEU A 118 -10.06 7.23 -7.27
C LEU A 118 -10.96 7.58 -6.08
N ALA A 119 -10.92 6.78 -5.03
CA ALA A 119 -11.74 6.96 -3.84
C ALA A 119 -11.05 7.85 -2.79
N ILE A 120 -10.33 8.91 -3.20
CA ILE A 120 -9.57 9.79 -2.31
C ILE A 120 -10.43 10.39 -1.19
N ALA A 121 -11.69 10.68 -1.44
CA ALA A 121 -12.63 11.20 -0.44
C ALA A 121 -12.92 10.22 0.71
N SER A 122 -12.64 8.92 0.52
CA SER A 122 -12.78 7.89 1.55
C SER A 122 -11.48 7.62 2.32
N LEU A 123 -10.39 8.28 1.96
CA LEU A 123 -9.10 8.15 2.63
C LEU A 123 -9.13 8.95 3.94
N LYS A 124 -8.81 8.27 5.03
CA LYS A 124 -8.64 8.87 6.34
C LYS A 124 -7.29 8.46 6.91
N VAL A 125 -6.52 9.44 7.31
CA VAL A 125 -5.26 9.23 8.05
C VAL A 125 -5.42 9.80 9.45
N THR A 126 -4.96 9.08 10.46
CA THR A 126 -4.90 9.59 11.82
C THR A 126 -3.48 9.50 12.37
N LEU A 127 -3.12 10.46 13.21
CA LEU A 127 -1.89 10.47 14.00
C LEU A 127 -2.29 10.54 15.48
N ASN A 128 -1.92 9.53 16.27
CA ASN A 128 -2.39 9.33 17.66
C ASN A 128 -3.94 9.44 17.78
N GLY A 129 -4.67 8.86 16.81
CA GLY A 129 -6.13 8.89 16.77
C GLY A 129 -6.75 10.22 16.28
N THR A 130 -5.98 11.29 16.17
CA THR A 130 -6.44 12.57 15.62
C THR A 130 -6.43 12.53 14.10
N VAL A 131 -7.55 12.86 13.48
CA VAL A 131 -7.68 12.88 12.02
C VAL A 131 -6.83 14.01 11.45
N VAL A 132 -5.98 13.65 10.51
CA VAL A 132 -5.19 14.60 9.72
C VAL A 132 -6.11 15.35 8.77
N ASP A 133 -5.95 16.68 8.70
CA ASP A 133 -6.72 17.50 7.76
C ASP A 133 -6.50 16.98 6.31
N PRO A 134 -7.57 16.62 5.56
CA PRO A 134 -7.46 16.15 4.19
C PRO A 134 -6.66 17.08 3.26
N TYR A 135 -6.67 18.39 3.51
CA TYR A 135 -5.90 19.36 2.72
C TYR A 135 -4.38 19.24 2.92
N THR A 136 -3.93 18.58 3.99
CA THR A 136 -2.51 18.28 4.22
C THR A 136 -2.04 17.04 3.47
N ILE A 137 -2.96 16.18 2.98
CA ILE A 137 -2.66 15.07 2.11
C ILE A 137 -2.44 15.60 0.69
N LYS A 138 -1.18 15.71 0.29
CA LYS A 138 -0.80 16.29 -1.01
C LYS A 138 -0.91 15.31 -2.17
N TYR A 139 -0.83 14.02 -1.88
CA TYR A 139 -0.99 12.94 -2.85
C TYR A 139 -1.37 11.64 -2.13
N ALA A 140 -2.21 10.85 -2.74
CA ALA A 140 -2.43 9.44 -2.39
C ALA A 140 -2.69 8.65 -3.68
N GLY A 141 -1.85 7.66 -3.96
CA GLY A 141 -1.92 6.89 -5.20
C GLY A 141 -0.72 6.00 -5.43
N LEU A 142 -0.58 5.48 -6.65
CA LEU A 142 0.56 4.63 -7.01
C LEU A 142 1.87 5.41 -6.98
N THR A 143 2.91 4.76 -6.47
CA THR A 143 4.28 5.25 -6.54
C THR A 143 4.81 5.08 -7.96
N PRO A 144 5.21 6.16 -8.67
CA PRO A 144 5.82 6.05 -9.98
C PRO A 144 7.03 5.11 -9.98
N GLY A 145 7.14 4.28 -11.01
CA GLY A 145 8.22 3.28 -11.15
C GLY A 145 8.01 2.00 -10.33
N SER A 146 6.84 1.81 -9.71
CA SER A 146 6.57 0.64 -8.87
C SER A 146 5.19 0.05 -9.16
N ALA A 147 5.09 -1.27 -9.23
CA ALA A 147 3.82 -1.97 -9.40
C ALA A 147 3.21 -2.30 -8.03
N GLY A 148 1.96 -1.89 -7.80
CA GLY A 148 1.22 -2.22 -6.57
C GLY A 148 1.72 -1.54 -5.30
N LEU A 149 2.74 -0.69 -5.39
CA LEU A 149 3.19 0.17 -4.30
C LEU A 149 2.44 1.50 -4.40
N TYR A 150 1.82 1.88 -3.31
CA TYR A 150 1.17 3.18 -3.15
C TYR A 150 1.96 4.04 -2.19
N GLN A 151 1.75 5.34 -2.28
CA GLN A 151 2.28 6.31 -1.35
C GLN A 151 1.21 7.32 -0.94
N ILE A 152 1.34 7.83 0.27
CA ILE A 152 0.57 8.97 0.77
C ILE A 152 1.58 10.05 1.16
N ASN A 153 1.48 11.21 0.52
CA ASN A 153 2.32 12.37 0.82
C ASN A 153 1.55 13.27 1.79
N ILE A 154 2.07 13.44 2.98
CA ILE A 154 1.40 14.15 4.07
C ILE A 154 2.28 15.31 4.52
N TYR A 155 1.71 16.52 4.54
CA TYR A 155 2.30 17.65 5.25
C TYR A 155 1.97 17.49 6.74
N LEU A 156 3.00 17.39 7.58
CA LEU A 156 2.84 17.11 9.00
C LEU A 156 2.37 18.36 9.76
N PRO A 157 1.24 18.28 10.49
CA PRO A 157 0.77 19.40 11.30
C PRO A 157 1.62 19.58 12.55
N ASP A 158 1.60 20.79 13.09
CA ASP A 158 2.17 21.10 14.40
C ASP A 158 1.44 20.32 15.53
N GLY A 159 2.14 20.08 16.62
CA GLY A 159 1.53 19.51 17.83
C GLY A 159 1.18 18.02 17.77
N THR A 160 1.65 17.29 16.76
CA THR A 160 1.37 15.84 16.60
C THR A 160 2.02 14.99 17.69
N GLY A 161 3.06 15.49 18.36
CA GLY A 161 3.85 14.75 19.36
C GLY A 161 4.88 13.81 18.70
N ASN A 162 5.68 13.16 19.56
CA ASN A 162 6.76 12.29 19.10
C ASN A 162 6.23 10.89 18.77
N ASP A 163 6.77 10.31 17.69
CA ASP A 163 6.49 8.94 17.24
C ASP A 163 4.99 8.59 17.28
N PRO A 164 4.11 9.41 16.66
CA PRO A 164 2.67 9.16 16.73
C PRO A 164 2.30 7.83 16.07
N GLU A 165 1.34 7.13 16.64
CA GLU A 165 0.72 6.02 15.93
C GLU A 165 0.03 6.56 14.67
N ILE A 166 0.39 5.99 13.52
CA ILE A 166 -0.26 6.30 12.24
C ILE A 166 -1.24 5.20 11.88
N GLN A 167 -2.46 5.57 11.55
CA GLN A 167 -3.45 4.66 11.01
C GLN A 167 -4.04 5.21 9.73
N VAL A 168 -4.22 4.33 8.75
CA VAL A 168 -4.81 4.66 7.45
C VAL A 168 -6.07 3.83 7.27
N THR A 169 -7.15 4.47 6.84
CA THR A 169 -8.40 3.82 6.45
C THR A 169 -8.72 4.21 5.01
N ALA A 170 -9.04 3.23 4.17
CA ALA A 170 -9.53 3.44 2.81
C ALA A 170 -10.91 2.80 2.66
N GLY A 171 -11.91 3.60 2.30
CA GLY A 171 -13.30 3.19 2.39
C GLY A 171 -13.67 2.91 3.85
N ASN A 172 -14.08 1.67 4.14
CA ASN A 172 -14.46 1.24 5.48
C ASN A 172 -13.44 0.29 6.13
N LEU A 173 -12.30 0.06 5.49
CA LEU A 173 -11.30 -0.89 5.96
C LEU A 173 -10.05 -0.15 6.47
N PRO A 174 -9.68 -0.36 7.75
CA PRO A 174 -8.45 0.18 8.31
C PRO A 174 -7.26 -0.71 7.93
N ALA A 175 -6.09 -0.09 7.82
CA ALA A 175 -4.80 -0.78 7.83
C ALA A 175 -4.52 -1.35 9.23
N GLN A 176 -3.43 -2.12 9.35
CA GLN A 176 -2.97 -2.61 10.65
C GLN A 176 -2.67 -1.46 11.61
N THR A 177 -2.85 -1.70 12.91
CA THR A 177 -2.61 -0.76 14.01
C THR A 177 -1.22 -0.96 14.63
N GLY A 178 -0.84 -0.08 15.55
CA GLY A 178 0.39 -0.19 16.34
C GLY A 178 1.66 0.24 15.62
N LEU A 179 1.56 0.82 14.42
CA LEU A 179 2.70 1.34 13.69
C LEU A 179 2.88 2.84 13.95
N LYS A 180 4.13 3.26 14.08
CA LYS A 180 4.51 4.64 14.40
C LYS A 180 5.13 5.32 13.19
N LEU A 181 4.90 6.63 13.08
CA LEU A 181 5.64 7.49 12.15
C LEU A 181 6.86 8.07 12.90
N PRO A 182 8.10 7.92 12.38
CA PRO A 182 9.25 8.56 13.00
C PRO A 182 9.12 10.09 12.91
N LEU A 183 8.75 10.74 14.01
CA LEU A 183 8.49 12.20 14.13
C LEU A 183 9.00 12.73 15.47
N ARG A 184 9.60 13.93 15.47
CA ARG A 184 10.05 14.66 16.67
C ARG A 184 9.61 16.12 16.61
#